data_251667fec5be9813d91ea6b79f1d0074
#
_entry.id   251667fec5be9813d91ea6b79f1d0074
#
_cell.length_a   1.000
_cell.length_b   1.000
_cell.length_c   1.000
_cell.angle_alpha   90.00
_cell.angle_beta   90.00
_cell.angle_gamma   90.00
#
_symmetry.space_group_name_H-M   'P 1'
#
loop_
_entity.id
_entity.type
_entity.pdbx_description
1 polymer ?
#
loop_
_entity_poly.entity_id
_entity_poly.type
_entity_poly.pdbx_seq_one_letter_code
_entity_poly.pdbx_strand_id
1 'polypeptide(L)'
;MEVRCSACGTVNRVPAERAGQPARCGKCRAPLIDAAATTGTPVTVTDSDFDATVLRASAPVLVDCWADWCGPCHMLAPTIDALARDYAGRAVVAKLDVDANPVTAGKFDIRGIPTLLLFQNGRLVDRLVGVQPRPAIDARLRALLPAA
;
A
#
# COMPACT_ATOMS: atom_id res chain seq x y z
N MET A 1 -12.06 2.67 -16.12
CA MET A 1 -10.84 3.26 -15.59
C MET A 1 -9.64 2.69 -16.34
N GLU A 2 -8.62 3.49 -16.49
CA GLU A 2 -7.42 3.03 -17.18
C GLU A 2 -6.36 2.59 -16.17
N VAL A 3 -5.78 1.42 -16.40
CA VAL A 3 -4.77 0.84 -15.52
C VAL A 3 -3.52 0.54 -16.34
N ARG A 4 -2.41 1.14 -15.98
CA ARG A 4 -1.12 0.85 -16.58
C ARG A 4 -0.56 -0.45 -16.02
N CYS A 5 -0.20 -1.36 -16.89
CA CYS A 5 0.42 -2.62 -16.49
C CYS A 5 1.83 -2.36 -15.93
N SER A 6 2.10 -2.80 -14.73
CA SER A 6 3.42 -2.66 -14.10
C SER A 6 4.49 -3.53 -14.76
N ALA A 7 4.09 -4.60 -15.46
CA ALA A 7 5.03 -5.51 -16.09
C ALA A 7 5.46 -5.06 -17.50
N CYS A 8 4.53 -4.52 -18.31
CA CYS A 8 4.84 -4.17 -19.70
C CYS A 8 4.51 -2.72 -20.09
N GLY A 9 3.96 -1.93 -19.17
CA GLY A 9 3.65 -0.52 -19.40
C GLY A 9 2.39 -0.24 -20.24
N THR A 10 1.74 -1.28 -20.75
CA THR A 10 0.52 -1.13 -21.55
C THR A 10 -0.61 -0.57 -20.72
N VAL A 11 -1.32 0.43 -21.24
CA VAL A 11 -2.52 0.95 -20.60
C VAL A 11 -3.70 0.06 -20.97
N ASN A 12 -4.43 -0.40 -19.95
CA ASN A 12 -5.59 -1.26 -20.09
C ASN A 12 -6.83 -0.53 -19.59
N ARG A 13 -7.94 -0.72 -20.26
CA ARG A 13 -9.22 -0.18 -19.80
C ARG A 13 -9.96 -1.25 -19.02
N VAL A 14 -10.25 -0.96 -17.75
CA VAL A 14 -11.03 -1.83 -16.86
C VAL A 14 -12.38 -1.17 -16.64
N PRO A 15 -13.49 -1.83 -16.99
CA PRO A 15 -14.83 -1.29 -16.77
C PRO A 15 -15.08 -0.99 -15.29
N ALA A 16 -15.83 0.08 -15.01
CA ALA A 16 -16.13 0.48 -13.63
C ALA A 16 -16.84 -0.61 -12.83
N GLU A 17 -17.71 -1.38 -13.46
CA GLU A 17 -18.42 -2.50 -12.83
C GLU A 17 -17.50 -3.66 -12.47
N ARG A 18 -16.29 -3.69 -13.00
CA ARG A 18 -15.26 -4.68 -12.65
C ARG A 18 -14.15 -4.10 -11.77
N ALA A 19 -14.32 -2.86 -11.32
CA ALA A 19 -13.39 -2.27 -10.36
C ALA A 19 -13.35 -3.13 -9.10
N GLY A 20 -12.14 -3.46 -8.65
CA GLY A 20 -11.97 -4.34 -7.51
C GLY A 20 -12.01 -5.84 -7.82
N GLN A 21 -12.25 -6.23 -9.07
CA GLN A 21 -12.16 -7.63 -9.48
C GLN A 21 -10.80 -7.91 -10.12
N PRO A 22 -10.27 -9.14 -9.98
CA PRO A 22 -9.02 -9.51 -10.63
C PRO A 22 -9.11 -9.25 -12.14
N ALA A 23 -8.15 -8.52 -12.66
CA ALA A 23 -8.03 -8.24 -14.09
C ALA A 23 -6.61 -8.53 -14.53
N ARG A 24 -6.45 -8.91 -15.79
CA ARG A 24 -5.14 -9.21 -16.37
C ARG A 24 -4.87 -8.29 -17.54
N CYS A 25 -3.60 -7.98 -17.75
CA CYS A 25 -3.16 -7.19 -18.89
C CYS A 25 -3.50 -7.91 -20.19
N GLY A 26 -4.10 -7.20 -21.13
CA GLY A 26 -4.44 -7.74 -22.43
C GLY A 26 -3.21 -8.12 -23.27
N LYS A 27 -2.05 -7.53 -22.97
CA LYS A 27 -0.82 -7.78 -23.72
C LYS A 27 0.03 -8.88 -23.08
N CYS A 28 0.38 -8.76 -21.79
CA CYS A 28 1.34 -9.67 -21.16
C CYS A 28 0.71 -10.63 -20.13
N ARG A 29 -0.59 -10.51 -19.88
CA ARG A 29 -1.36 -11.35 -18.94
C ARG A 29 -0.99 -11.16 -17.47
N ALA A 30 -0.11 -10.22 -17.14
CA ALA A 30 0.20 -9.91 -15.74
C ALA A 30 -1.04 -9.34 -15.02
N PRO A 31 -1.17 -9.54 -13.71
CA PRO A 31 -2.26 -8.94 -12.94
C PRO A 31 -2.23 -7.42 -13.06
N LEU A 32 -3.39 -6.80 -13.26
CA LEU A 32 -3.54 -5.35 -13.40
C LEU A 32 -3.99 -4.68 -12.12
N ILE A 33 -4.79 -5.37 -11.33
CA ILE A 33 -5.35 -4.84 -10.08
C ILE A 33 -4.75 -5.64 -8.95
N ASP A 34 -4.15 -4.92 -8.00
CA ASP A 34 -3.65 -5.55 -6.80
C ASP A 34 -4.83 -6.08 -5.99
N ALA A 35 -4.87 -7.38 -5.78
CA ALA A 35 -5.88 -7.99 -4.92
C ALA A 35 -5.86 -7.35 -3.53
N ALA A 36 -4.67 -6.95 -3.06
CA ALA A 36 -4.50 -6.26 -1.79
C ALA A 36 -5.22 -4.91 -1.73
N ALA A 37 -5.32 -4.18 -2.84
CA ALA A 37 -6.01 -2.89 -2.88
C ALA A 37 -7.54 -3.03 -2.85
N THR A 38 -8.06 -4.22 -3.13
CA THR A 38 -9.51 -4.45 -3.26
C THR A 38 -10.15 -5.03 -2.00
N THR A 39 -9.34 -5.41 -1.00
CA THR A 39 -9.85 -6.12 0.19
C THR A 39 -10.65 -5.22 1.14
N GLY A 40 -10.36 -3.91 1.15
CA GLY A 40 -10.92 -2.98 2.14
C GLY A 40 -10.37 -3.17 3.54
N THR A 41 -9.37 -4.02 3.72
CA THR A 41 -8.66 -4.27 4.99
C THR A 41 -7.16 -4.16 4.76
N PRO A 42 -6.37 -3.82 5.80
CA PRO A 42 -4.91 -3.84 5.66
C PRO A 42 -4.41 -5.25 5.36
N VAL A 43 -3.44 -5.36 4.46
CA VAL A 43 -2.80 -6.63 4.14
C VAL A 43 -1.50 -6.76 4.90
N THR A 44 -1.25 -7.93 5.48
CA THR A 44 0.02 -8.21 6.14
C THR A 44 1.07 -8.52 5.08
N VAL A 45 2.19 -7.81 5.14
CA VAL A 45 3.35 -8.08 4.28
C VAL A 45 4.52 -8.56 5.10
N THR A 46 5.37 -9.36 4.47
CA THR A 46 6.54 -9.99 5.11
C THR A 46 7.78 -9.75 4.28
N ASP A 47 8.96 -10.10 4.82
CA ASP A 47 10.21 -10.05 4.07
C ASP A 47 10.13 -10.83 2.75
N SER A 48 9.38 -11.94 2.72
CA SER A 48 9.29 -12.79 1.54
C SER A 48 8.36 -12.25 0.46
N ASP A 49 7.34 -11.47 0.79
CA ASP A 49 6.34 -11.00 -0.18
C ASP A 49 6.32 -9.47 -0.36
N PHE A 50 7.15 -8.74 0.35
CA PHE A 50 7.19 -7.28 0.29
C PHE A 50 7.43 -6.79 -1.14
N ASP A 51 8.37 -7.39 -1.85
CA ASP A 51 8.68 -7.02 -3.23
C ASP A 51 7.45 -7.19 -4.13
N ALA A 52 6.80 -8.34 -4.07
CA ALA A 52 5.64 -8.63 -4.90
C ALA A 52 4.42 -7.77 -4.56
N THR A 53 4.17 -7.54 -3.27
CA THR A 53 2.96 -6.84 -2.82
C THR A 53 3.13 -5.33 -2.85
N VAL A 54 4.30 -4.81 -2.47
CA VAL A 54 4.53 -3.37 -2.31
C VAL A 54 5.31 -2.79 -3.48
N LEU A 55 6.46 -3.35 -3.81
CA LEU A 55 7.35 -2.74 -4.82
C LEU A 55 6.81 -2.93 -6.24
N ARG A 56 6.07 -4.00 -6.50
CA ARG A 56 5.45 -4.27 -7.81
C ARG A 56 4.00 -3.84 -7.90
N ALA A 57 3.48 -3.20 -6.87
CA ALA A 57 2.11 -2.73 -6.87
C ALA A 57 1.87 -1.70 -7.99
N SER A 58 0.73 -1.79 -8.65
CA SER A 58 0.31 -0.82 -9.65
C SER A 58 -0.35 0.41 -9.03
N ALA A 59 -0.84 0.29 -7.80
CA ALA A 59 -1.43 1.37 -7.02
C ALA A 59 -0.41 1.93 -6.02
N PRO A 60 -0.63 3.16 -5.52
CA PRO A 60 0.13 3.65 -4.37
C PRO A 60 -0.04 2.73 -3.16
N VAL A 61 1.01 2.57 -2.36
CA VAL A 61 1.01 1.71 -1.19
C VAL A 61 1.38 2.50 0.05
N LEU A 62 0.55 2.37 1.09
CA LEU A 62 0.84 2.86 2.43
C LEU A 62 1.23 1.64 3.28
N VAL A 63 2.44 1.66 3.85
CA VAL A 63 2.92 0.59 4.72
C VAL A 63 3.01 1.09 6.15
N ASP A 64 2.23 0.50 7.05
CA ASP A 64 2.29 0.74 8.49
C ASP A 64 3.34 -0.21 9.10
N CYS A 65 4.49 0.35 9.47
CA CYS A 65 5.55 -0.38 10.17
C CYS A 65 5.26 -0.34 11.67
N TRP A 66 5.03 -1.49 12.27
CA TRP A 66 4.52 -1.62 13.63
C TRP A 66 5.14 -2.81 14.35
N ALA A 67 4.87 -2.93 15.64
CA ALA A 67 5.19 -4.10 16.43
C ALA A 67 4.12 -4.33 17.49
N ASP A 68 3.98 -5.56 17.91
CA ASP A 68 2.93 -5.98 18.84
C ASP A 68 3.03 -5.28 20.20
N TRP A 69 4.25 -5.02 20.68
CA TRP A 69 4.52 -4.34 21.95
C TRP A 69 4.32 -2.82 21.91
N CYS A 70 4.10 -2.25 20.74
CA CYS A 70 4.08 -0.80 20.53
C CYS A 70 2.68 -0.24 20.81
N GLY A 71 2.52 0.45 21.94
CA GLY A 71 1.25 1.11 22.29
C GLY A 71 0.77 2.14 21.27
N PRO A 72 1.63 3.09 20.83
CA PRO A 72 1.26 4.05 19.80
C PRO A 72 0.84 3.41 18.48
N CYS A 73 1.44 2.27 18.11
CA CYS A 73 1.04 1.51 16.92
C CYS A 73 -0.41 1.03 17.03
N HIS A 74 -0.80 0.54 18.20
CA HIS A 74 -2.18 0.11 18.44
C HIS A 74 -3.16 1.28 18.43
N MET A 75 -2.73 2.47 18.87
CA MET A 75 -3.55 3.68 18.77
C MET A 75 -3.82 4.08 17.32
N LEU A 76 -2.86 3.85 16.44
CA LEU A 76 -2.98 4.16 15.02
C LEU A 76 -3.78 3.12 14.24
N ALA A 77 -3.89 1.90 14.74
CA ALA A 77 -4.51 0.78 14.03
C ALA A 77 -5.94 1.07 13.52
N PRO A 78 -6.85 1.68 14.30
CA PRO A 78 -8.18 2.02 13.78
C PRO A 78 -8.14 2.98 12.57
N THR A 79 -7.20 3.92 12.57
CA THR A 79 -7.01 4.84 11.45
C THR A 79 -6.52 4.09 10.21
N ILE A 80 -5.61 3.14 10.36
CA ILE A 80 -5.10 2.31 9.28
C ILE A 80 -6.22 1.44 8.70
N ASP A 81 -7.05 0.84 9.56
CA ASP A 81 -8.21 0.05 9.12
C ASP A 81 -9.21 0.92 8.32
N ALA A 82 -9.48 2.13 8.80
CA ALA A 82 -10.38 3.06 8.11
C ALA A 82 -9.81 3.51 6.75
N LEU A 83 -8.51 3.77 6.67
CA LEU A 83 -7.84 4.11 5.43
C LEU A 83 -7.94 2.97 4.40
N ALA A 84 -7.71 1.74 4.84
CA ALA A 84 -7.83 0.57 3.96
C ALA A 84 -9.23 0.45 3.36
N ARG A 85 -10.27 0.67 4.16
CA ARG A 85 -11.65 0.65 3.72
C ARG A 85 -11.96 1.79 2.75
N ASP A 86 -11.55 3.01 3.09
CA ASP A 86 -11.92 4.22 2.34
C ASP A 86 -11.14 4.34 1.02
N TYR A 87 -9.94 3.79 0.96
CA TYR A 87 -9.11 3.79 -0.25
C TYR A 87 -9.15 2.46 -1.02
N ALA A 88 -10.05 1.55 -0.67
CA ALA A 88 -10.20 0.28 -1.36
C ALA A 88 -10.38 0.49 -2.87
N GLY A 89 -9.63 -0.25 -3.68
CA GLY A 89 -9.61 -0.11 -5.14
C GLY A 89 -8.72 1.02 -5.66
N ARG A 90 -8.19 1.90 -4.80
CA ARG A 90 -7.36 3.04 -5.21
C ARG A 90 -5.95 2.98 -4.65
N ALA A 91 -5.77 2.43 -3.49
CA ALA A 91 -4.47 2.28 -2.83
C ALA A 91 -4.41 0.98 -2.05
N VAL A 92 -3.22 0.45 -1.91
CA VAL A 92 -2.94 -0.69 -1.03
C VAL A 92 -2.56 -0.14 0.34
N VAL A 93 -3.18 -0.64 1.39
CA VAL A 93 -2.79 -0.38 2.77
C VAL A 93 -2.23 -1.66 3.35
N ALA A 94 -0.96 -1.65 3.70
CA ALA A 94 -0.23 -2.81 4.20
C ALA A 94 0.29 -2.59 5.61
N LYS A 95 0.51 -3.69 6.34
CA LYS A 95 1.11 -3.69 7.68
C LYS A 95 2.34 -4.58 7.66
N LEU A 96 3.44 -4.05 8.18
CA LEU A 96 4.71 -4.77 8.33
C LEU A 96 5.08 -4.83 9.81
N ASP A 97 5.11 -6.04 10.39
CA ASP A 97 5.65 -6.26 11.73
C ASP A 97 7.17 -6.21 11.64
N VAL A 98 7.78 -5.19 12.24
CA VAL A 98 9.23 -4.97 12.14
C VAL A 98 10.04 -6.02 12.89
N ASP A 99 9.49 -6.62 13.93
CA ASP A 99 10.18 -7.66 14.69
C ASP A 99 10.21 -8.99 13.93
N ALA A 100 9.12 -9.31 13.26
CA ALA A 100 9.03 -10.52 12.43
C ALA A 100 9.73 -10.37 11.08
N ASN A 101 9.98 -9.14 10.62
CA ASN A 101 10.50 -8.85 9.29
C ASN A 101 11.69 -7.88 9.33
N PRO A 102 12.80 -8.30 9.99
CA PRO A 102 13.94 -7.42 10.20
C PRO A 102 14.69 -7.04 8.91
N VAL A 103 14.59 -7.84 7.86
CA VAL A 103 15.25 -7.55 6.58
C VAL A 103 14.65 -6.31 5.94
N THR A 104 13.34 -6.27 5.80
CA THR A 104 12.64 -5.11 5.23
C THR A 104 12.77 -3.89 6.13
N ALA A 105 12.62 -4.06 7.45
CA ALA A 105 12.80 -2.96 8.41
C ALA A 105 14.19 -2.34 8.31
N GLY A 106 15.22 -3.17 8.18
CA GLY A 106 16.60 -2.70 8.01
C GLY A 106 16.82 -2.00 6.67
N LYS A 107 16.23 -2.53 5.60
CA LYS A 107 16.36 -1.96 4.26
C LYS A 107 15.82 -0.53 4.18
N PHE A 108 14.74 -0.22 4.88
CA PHE A 108 14.14 1.11 4.89
C PHE A 108 14.49 1.93 6.13
N ASP A 109 15.47 1.46 6.91
CA ASP A 109 16.03 2.17 8.07
C ASP A 109 14.94 2.58 9.07
N ILE A 110 14.08 1.63 9.45
CA ILE A 110 13.02 1.85 10.42
C ILE A 110 13.64 1.86 11.82
N ARG A 111 13.72 3.04 12.44
CA ARG A 111 14.32 3.23 13.78
C ARG A 111 13.29 3.51 14.85
N GLY A 112 12.15 4.07 14.47
CA GLY A 112 11.05 4.34 15.38
C GLY A 112 9.76 3.82 14.80
N ILE A 113 8.82 3.46 15.65
CA ILE A 113 7.50 2.98 15.25
C ILE A 113 6.41 3.68 16.08
N PRO A 114 5.20 3.90 15.49
CA PRO A 114 4.86 3.58 14.13
C PRO A 114 5.59 4.46 13.11
N THR A 115 5.93 3.89 11.98
CA THR A 115 6.42 4.63 10.82
C THR A 115 5.56 4.25 9.61
N LEU A 116 5.04 5.24 8.92
CA LEU A 116 4.28 5.05 7.69
C LEU A 116 5.18 5.32 6.50
N LEU A 117 5.28 4.36 5.60
CA LEU A 117 6.02 4.49 4.35
C LEU A 117 5.02 4.57 3.20
N LEU A 118 5.25 5.49 2.27
CA LEU A 118 4.44 5.61 1.06
C LEU A 118 5.28 5.26 -0.16
N PHE A 119 4.79 4.32 -0.94
CA PHE A 119 5.44 3.84 -2.16
C PHE A 119 4.60 4.16 -3.37
N GLN A 120 5.27 4.49 -4.46
CA GLN A 120 4.66 4.65 -5.76
C GLN A 120 5.61 4.13 -6.83
N ASN A 121 5.11 3.25 -7.69
CA ASN A 121 5.90 2.65 -8.77
C ASN A 121 7.20 2.00 -8.28
N GLY A 122 7.15 1.32 -7.14
CA GLY A 122 8.29 0.62 -6.55
C GLY A 122 9.28 1.49 -5.81
N ARG A 123 8.97 2.78 -5.59
CA ARG A 123 9.86 3.73 -4.93
C ARG A 123 9.24 4.26 -3.65
N LEU A 124 10.06 4.36 -2.61
CA LEU A 124 9.70 5.07 -1.39
C LEU A 124 9.67 6.58 -1.69
N VAL A 125 8.47 7.18 -1.63
CA VAL A 125 8.27 8.59 -1.99
C VAL A 125 8.00 9.48 -0.78
N ASP A 126 7.60 8.90 0.35
CA ASP A 126 7.33 9.67 1.56
C ASP A 126 7.45 8.81 2.81
N ARG A 127 7.67 9.45 3.96
CA ARG A 127 7.81 8.81 5.26
C ARG A 127 7.19 9.70 6.34
N LEU A 128 6.33 9.10 7.18
CA LEU A 128 5.74 9.78 8.34
C LEU A 128 6.11 8.98 9.58
N VAL A 129 6.75 9.63 10.54
CA VAL A 129 7.20 8.97 11.79
C VAL A 129 6.28 9.37 12.94
N GLY A 130 5.86 8.38 13.74
CA GLY A 130 4.98 8.57 14.88
C GLY A 130 3.50 8.53 14.52
N VAL A 131 2.65 8.67 15.54
CA VAL A 131 1.20 8.72 15.33
C VAL A 131 0.82 10.02 14.64
N GLN A 132 0.23 9.90 13.47
CA GLN A 132 -0.18 11.03 12.66
C GLN A 132 -1.70 11.17 12.70
N PRO A 133 -2.25 12.39 12.73
CA PRO A 133 -3.67 12.58 12.53
C PRO A 133 -4.07 12.16 11.12
N ARG A 134 -5.25 11.59 10.97
CA ARG A 134 -5.72 11.08 9.68
C ARG A 134 -5.62 12.12 8.54
N PRO A 135 -5.98 13.41 8.73
CA PRO A 135 -5.85 14.39 7.64
C PRO A 135 -4.44 14.52 7.07
N ALA A 136 -3.41 14.35 7.92
CA ALA A 136 -2.01 14.40 7.45
C ALA A 136 -1.69 13.20 6.57
N ILE A 137 -2.18 12.02 6.92
CA ILE A 137 -2.00 10.79 6.12
C ILE A 137 -2.79 10.91 4.82
N ASP A 138 -4.05 11.36 4.87
CA ASP A 138 -4.89 11.56 3.68
C ASP A 138 -4.21 12.49 2.68
N ALA A 139 -3.64 13.61 3.14
CA ALA A 139 -2.99 14.58 2.27
C ALA A 139 -1.83 13.96 1.49
N ARG A 140 -1.01 13.14 2.17
CA ARG A 140 0.13 12.47 1.54
C ARG A 140 -0.32 11.38 0.56
N LEU A 141 -1.31 10.60 0.94
CA LEU A 141 -1.82 9.51 0.10
C LEU A 141 -2.55 10.06 -1.13
N ARG A 142 -3.38 11.08 -0.98
CA ARG A 142 -4.08 11.72 -2.09
C ARG A 142 -3.12 12.33 -3.12
N ALA A 143 -1.98 12.83 -2.67
CA ALA A 143 -0.96 13.38 -3.56
C ALA A 143 -0.41 12.34 -4.55
N LEU A 144 -0.53 11.05 -4.22
CA LEU A 144 -0.07 9.94 -5.05
C LEU A 144 -1.17 9.38 -5.96
N LEU A 145 -2.43 9.73 -5.71
CA LEU A 145 -3.55 9.25 -6.50
C LEU A 145 -3.73 10.10 -7.75
N PRO A 146 -4.26 9.51 -8.86
CA PRO A 146 -4.63 10.30 -10.02
C PRO A 146 -5.66 11.35 -9.64
N ALA A 147 -5.63 12.50 -10.29
CA ALA A 147 -6.67 13.50 -10.17
C ALA A 147 -8.02 12.89 -10.58
N ALA A 148 -9.06 13.15 -9.77
CA ALA A 148 -10.40 12.62 -10.03
C ALA A 148 -10.98 13.23 -11.34
#